data_fa12a6402cf1b4b83374bab99d3b14ca
#
_entry.id   fa12a6402cf1b4b83374bab99d3b14ca
#
_cell.length_a   1.000
_cell.length_b   1.000
_cell.length_c   1.000
_cell.angle_alpha   90.00
_cell.angle_beta   90.00
_cell.angle_gamma   90.00
#
_symmetry.space_group_name_H-M   'P 1'
#
loop_
_entity.id
_entity.type
_entity.pdbx_description
1 polymer ?
#
loop_
_entity_poly.entity_id
_entity_poly.type
_entity_poly.pdbx_seq_one_letter_code
_entity_poly.pdbx_strand_id
1 'polypeptide(L)'
;MEAAISQVAAGRSYGSLSLREITREAGVVPASFYRHFKDMDELGLALVDETCQQLRKLIRAARTTQLPGDNMLSASVSTFLLYVNANRSAFHFLTRERYGGSAPIREAIAREIRGFVVDLAADFAKFPHYSQLPREDLEMLASLLVNTVVSILGDLLELPADHPDAKGAISEKLTKQMR
;
A
#
# COMPACT_ATOMS: atom_id res chain seq x y z
N MET A 1 9.33 15.03 -1.25
CA MET A 1 8.63 13.83 -0.75
C MET A 1 9.57 12.87 -0.05
N GLU A 2 10.70 12.49 -0.63
CA GLU A 2 11.68 11.58 0.00
C GLU A 2 12.11 11.99 1.42
N ALA A 3 12.43 13.27 1.66
CA ALA A 3 12.81 13.75 2.99
C ALA A 3 11.75 13.43 4.06
N ALA A 4 10.46 13.58 3.76
CA ALA A 4 9.39 13.27 4.71
C ALA A 4 9.31 11.76 4.99
N ILE A 5 9.39 10.95 3.94
CA ILE A 5 9.36 9.48 4.04
C ILE A 5 10.56 8.97 4.86
N SER A 6 11.76 9.51 4.61
CA SER A 6 12.99 9.16 5.33
C SER A 6 12.87 9.43 6.84
N GLN A 7 12.33 10.57 7.23
CA GLN A 7 12.10 10.90 8.65
C GLN A 7 11.11 9.95 9.33
N VAL A 8 10.03 9.59 8.63
CA VAL A 8 9.06 8.62 9.17
C VAL A 8 9.66 7.23 9.26
N ALA A 9 10.44 6.80 8.27
CA ALA A 9 11.17 5.53 8.31
C ALA A 9 12.19 5.49 9.46
N ALA A 10 12.82 6.63 9.81
CA ALA A 10 13.68 6.76 10.97
C ALA A 10 12.94 6.75 12.33
N GLY A 11 11.62 6.52 12.33
CA GLY A 11 10.83 6.34 13.55
C GLY A 11 10.05 7.57 14.01
N ARG A 12 10.13 8.70 13.30
CA ARG A 12 9.36 9.91 13.66
C ARG A 12 7.91 9.78 13.21
N SER A 13 6.97 10.30 13.99
CA SER A 13 5.58 10.47 13.56
C SER A 13 5.48 11.57 12.51
N TYR A 14 4.72 11.36 11.45
CA TYR A 14 4.50 12.38 10.41
C TYR A 14 3.96 13.69 10.99
N GLY A 15 3.02 13.62 11.92
CA GLY A 15 2.44 14.78 12.59
C GLY A 15 3.42 15.58 13.45
N SER A 16 4.61 15.02 13.77
CA SER A 16 5.68 15.74 14.49
C SER A 16 6.66 16.44 13.55
N LEU A 17 6.57 16.21 12.23
CA LEU A 17 7.47 16.81 11.25
C LEU A 17 7.05 18.25 10.99
N SER A 18 8.03 19.15 10.96
CA SER A 18 7.81 20.53 10.54
C SER A 18 8.24 20.74 9.09
N LEU A 19 7.54 21.64 8.42
CA LEU A 19 7.91 22.07 7.07
C LEU A 19 9.39 22.51 6.96
N ARG A 20 9.90 23.22 8.01
CA ARG A 20 11.30 23.67 8.03
C ARG A 20 12.29 22.52 8.05
N GLU A 21 12.00 21.47 8.80
CA GLU A 21 12.86 20.28 8.84
C GLU A 21 12.88 19.57 7.49
N ILE A 22 11.69 19.37 6.90
CA ILE A 22 11.56 18.70 5.59
C ILE A 22 12.26 19.50 4.48
N THR A 23 12.06 20.81 4.42
CA THR A 23 12.73 21.65 3.40
C THR A 23 14.22 21.72 3.58
N ARG A 24 14.72 21.77 4.82
CA ARG A 24 16.14 21.72 5.12
C ARG A 24 16.77 20.40 4.69
N GLU A 25 16.12 19.27 4.98
CA GLU A 25 16.61 17.94 4.59
C GLU A 25 16.57 17.74 3.07
N ALA A 26 15.52 18.25 2.41
CA ALA A 26 15.42 18.24 0.96
C ALA A 26 16.36 19.23 0.24
N GLY A 27 17.08 20.06 0.97
CA GLY A 27 17.98 21.08 0.39
C GLY A 27 17.24 22.19 -0.37
N VAL A 28 15.98 22.48 -0.02
CA VAL A 28 15.14 23.49 -0.68
C VAL A 28 14.71 24.59 0.28
N VAL A 29 14.41 25.76 -0.26
CA VAL A 29 13.86 26.87 0.54
C VAL A 29 12.35 26.67 0.77
N PRO A 30 11.78 27.13 1.90
CA PRO A 30 10.33 26.98 2.18
C PRO A 30 9.41 27.50 1.07
N ALA A 31 9.80 28.56 0.36
CA ALA A 31 9.06 29.07 -0.78
C ALA A 31 8.90 28.04 -1.93
N SER A 32 9.87 27.13 -2.09
CA SER A 32 9.78 26.07 -3.07
C SER A 32 8.75 25.01 -2.65
N PHE A 33 8.62 24.74 -1.37
CA PHE A 33 7.57 23.84 -0.85
C PHE A 33 6.18 24.38 -1.20
N TYR A 34 5.92 25.66 -0.89
CA TYR A 34 4.60 26.27 -1.11
C TYR A 34 4.19 26.42 -2.58
N ARG A 35 5.11 26.20 -3.52
CA ARG A 35 4.76 26.09 -4.96
C ARG A 35 4.10 24.76 -5.31
N HIS A 36 4.30 23.73 -4.48
CA HIS A 36 3.83 22.35 -4.75
C HIS A 36 2.80 21.87 -3.77
N PHE A 37 2.88 22.31 -2.50
CA PHE A 37 2.01 21.86 -1.42
C PHE A 37 1.60 23.05 -0.55
N LYS A 38 0.33 23.12 -0.25
CA LYS A 38 -0.23 24.15 0.62
C LYS A 38 0.24 24.00 2.08
N ASP A 39 0.30 22.75 2.53
CA ASP A 39 0.65 22.38 3.90
C ASP A 39 1.21 20.94 3.95
N MET A 40 1.51 20.46 5.16
CA MET A 40 2.01 19.11 5.37
C MET A 40 0.98 18.04 5.06
N ASP A 41 -0.32 18.31 5.28
CA ASP A 41 -1.37 17.34 4.93
C ASP A 41 -1.44 17.11 3.42
N GLU A 42 -1.30 18.15 2.60
CA GLU A 42 -1.28 18.00 1.14
C GLU A 42 -0.05 17.21 0.66
N LEU A 43 1.12 17.43 1.28
CA LEU A 43 2.29 16.57 1.05
C LEU A 43 2.00 15.10 1.40
N GLY A 44 1.39 14.85 2.55
CA GLY A 44 1.03 13.49 2.99
C GLY A 44 0.01 12.83 2.06
N LEU A 45 -0.98 13.57 1.59
CA LEU A 45 -1.97 13.09 0.60
C LEU A 45 -1.30 12.72 -0.73
N ALA A 46 -0.36 13.54 -1.19
CA ALA A 46 0.40 13.24 -2.40
C ALA A 46 1.26 11.97 -2.26
N LEU A 47 1.85 11.74 -1.08
CA LEU A 47 2.61 10.51 -0.78
C LEU A 47 1.70 9.27 -0.81
N VAL A 48 0.50 9.34 -0.22
CA VAL A 48 -0.49 8.26 -0.27
C VAL A 48 -0.87 7.96 -1.72
N ASP A 49 -1.24 9.00 -2.47
CA ASP A 49 -1.72 8.88 -3.85
C ASP A 49 -0.65 8.27 -4.75
N GLU A 50 0.57 8.80 -4.77
CA GLU A 50 1.67 8.31 -5.61
C GLU A 50 2.00 6.85 -5.30
N THR A 51 2.15 6.49 -4.02
CA THR A 51 2.51 5.13 -3.62
C THR A 51 1.42 4.13 -4.01
N CYS A 52 0.16 4.45 -3.72
CA CYS A 52 -0.96 3.56 -3.99
C CYS A 52 -1.28 3.46 -5.48
N GLN A 53 -1.18 4.55 -6.25
CA GLN A 53 -1.40 4.52 -7.70
C GLN A 53 -0.35 3.68 -8.42
N GLN A 54 0.92 3.79 -8.05
CA GLN A 54 1.98 2.97 -8.63
C GLN A 54 1.78 1.49 -8.32
N LEU A 55 1.50 1.15 -7.06
CA LEU A 55 1.17 -0.23 -6.67
C LEU A 55 -0.01 -0.78 -7.48
N ARG A 56 -1.09 0.00 -7.63
CA ARG A 56 -2.28 -0.39 -8.37
C ARG A 56 -1.98 -0.68 -9.84
N LYS A 57 -1.17 0.17 -10.48
CA LYS A 57 -0.71 -0.04 -11.87
C LYS A 57 0.06 -1.34 -12.02
N LEU A 58 1.00 -1.62 -11.11
CA LEU A 58 1.82 -2.82 -11.15
C LEU A 58 0.99 -4.10 -10.93
N ILE A 59 0.08 -4.09 -9.96
CA ILE A 59 -0.82 -5.22 -9.70
C ILE A 59 -1.74 -5.48 -10.89
N ARG A 60 -2.32 -4.43 -11.49
CA ARG A 60 -3.15 -4.58 -12.71
C ARG A 60 -2.35 -5.17 -13.86
N ALA A 61 -1.12 -4.70 -14.10
CA ALA A 61 -0.26 -5.25 -15.14
C ALA A 61 0.06 -6.72 -14.88
N ALA A 62 0.39 -7.09 -13.64
CA ALA A 62 0.64 -8.48 -13.28
C ALA A 62 -0.56 -9.40 -13.51
N ARG A 63 -1.78 -8.91 -13.28
CA ARG A 63 -3.03 -9.66 -13.50
C ARG A 63 -3.39 -9.83 -14.97
N THR A 64 -3.04 -8.85 -15.82
CA THR A 64 -3.35 -8.91 -17.26
C THR A 64 -2.39 -9.78 -18.05
N THR A 65 -1.17 -10.01 -17.55
CA THR A 65 -0.16 -10.84 -18.22
C THR A 65 -0.29 -12.33 -17.89
N GLN A 66 -1.10 -12.71 -16.90
CA GLN A 66 -1.32 -14.09 -16.47
C GLN A 66 -2.62 -14.65 -17.08
N LEU A 67 -2.58 -15.93 -17.47
CA LEU A 67 -3.80 -16.67 -17.85
C LEU A 67 -4.76 -16.75 -16.65
N PRO A 68 -6.09 -16.73 -16.89
CA PRO A 68 -7.08 -16.86 -15.82
C PRO A 68 -6.86 -18.13 -15.01
N GLY A 69 -6.78 -18.03 -13.68
CA GLY A 69 -6.62 -19.19 -12.81
C GLY A 69 -5.88 -18.86 -11.50
N ASP A 70 -5.43 -19.88 -10.81
CA ASP A 70 -4.78 -19.81 -9.48
C ASP A 70 -3.52 -18.91 -9.43
N ASN A 71 -2.95 -18.57 -10.57
CA ASN A 71 -1.75 -17.75 -10.67
C ASN A 71 -1.98 -16.24 -10.47
N MET A 72 -3.22 -15.72 -10.65
CA MET A 72 -3.49 -14.28 -10.56
C MET A 72 -3.23 -13.71 -9.16
N LEU A 73 -3.71 -14.40 -8.13
CA LEU A 73 -3.50 -13.98 -6.74
C LEU A 73 -2.02 -14.07 -6.37
N SER A 74 -1.36 -15.17 -6.74
CA SER A 74 0.06 -15.35 -6.52
C SER A 74 0.90 -14.26 -7.20
N ALA A 75 0.59 -13.92 -8.46
CA ALA A 75 1.24 -12.83 -9.18
C ALA A 75 1.01 -11.47 -8.51
N SER A 76 -0.22 -11.20 -8.04
CA SER A 76 -0.56 -9.96 -7.33
C SER A 76 0.22 -9.84 -6.02
N VAL A 77 0.30 -10.93 -5.24
CA VAL A 77 1.06 -10.98 -3.97
C VAL A 77 2.55 -10.80 -4.23
N SER A 78 3.10 -11.50 -5.21
CA SER A 78 4.53 -11.37 -5.55
C SER A 78 4.88 -9.95 -5.99
N THR A 79 4.04 -9.33 -6.82
CA THR A 79 4.20 -7.93 -7.26
C THR A 79 4.11 -6.97 -6.09
N PHE A 80 3.14 -7.17 -5.19
CA PHE A 80 3.00 -6.39 -3.96
C PHE A 80 4.28 -6.46 -3.11
N LEU A 81 4.77 -7.66 -2.83
CA LEU A 81 5.98 -7.87 -2.02
C LEU A 81 7.22 -7.23 -2.63
N LEU A 82 7.39 -7.34 -3.94
CA LEU A 82 8.50 -6.71 -4.65
C LEU A 82 8.43 -5.18 -4.53
N TYR A 83 7.24 -4.61 -4.72
CA TYR A 83 7.05 -3.16 -4.63
C TYR A 83 7.22 -2.63 -3.20
N VAL A 84 6.70 -3.35 -2.19
CA VAL A 84 6.91 -3.02 -0.77
C VAL A 84 8.39 -3.01 -0.43
N ASN A 85 9.14 -4.04 -0.83
CA ASN A 85 10.57 -4.12 -0.58
C ASN A 85 11.38 -2.98 -1.24
N ALA A 86 11.00 -2.59 -2.44
CA ALA A 86 11.63 -1.47 -3.14
C ALA A 86 11.27 -0.10 -2.54
N ASN A 87 10.15 0.01 -1.81
CA ASN A 87 9.60 1.27 -1.31
C ASN A 87 9.29 1.22 0.19
N ARG A 88 10.11 0.50 0.98
CA ARG A 88 9.86 0.24 2.42
C ARG A 88 9.51 1.51 3.21
N SER A 89 10.24 2.60 2.98
CA SER A 89 10.02 3.86 3.70
C SER A 89 8.63 4.45 3.44
N ALA A 90 8.12 4.37 2.20
CA ALA A 90 6.77 4.80 1.86
C ALA A 90 5.71 3.92 2.55
N PHE A 91 5.96 2.61 2.62
CA PHE A 91 5.05 1.68 3.31
C PHE A 91 5.11 1.82 4.83
N HIS A 92 6.24 2.15 5.42
CA HIS A 92 6.32 2.57 6.83
C HIS A 92 5.44 3.80 7.09
N PHE A 93 5.48 4.80 6.20
CA PHE A 93 4.59 5.96 6.29
C PHE A 93 3.12 5.53 6.24
N LEU A 94 2.69 4.76 5.23
CA LEU A 94 1.30 4.31 5.10
C LEU A 94 0.82 3.51 6.32
N THR A 95 1.65 2.58 6.83
CA THR A 95 1.30 1.73 7.96
C THR A 95 1.12 2.54 9.25
N ARG A 96 1.99 3.50 9.50
CA ARG A 96 1.93 4.36 10.69
C ARG A 96 0.80 5.37 10.60
N GLU A 97 0.67 6.05 9.46
CA GLU A 97 -0.32 7.11 9.30
C GLU A 97 -1.74 6.59 9.06
N ARG A 98 -1.93 5.30 8.79
CA ARG A 98 -3.26 4.67 8.84
C ARG A 98 -3.97 4.90 10.18
N TYR A 99 -3.20 5.05 11.26
CA TYR A 99 -3.67 5.33 12.62
C TYR A 99 -3.08 6.62 13.18
N GLY A 100 -2.47 7.44 12.33
CA GLY A 100 -1.79 8.68 12.68
C GLY A 100 -2.73 9.84 13.03
N GLY A 101 -2.14 11.01 13.35
CA GLY A 101 -2.88 12.18 13.82
C GLY A 101 -3.71 12.89 12.74
N SER A 102 -3.26 12.89 11.47
CA SER A 102 -3.95 13.60 10.38
C SER A 102 -5.18 12.83 9.89
N ALA A 103 -6.37 13.40 10.09
CA ALA A 103 -7.62 12.82 9.58
C ALA A 103 -7.66 12.72 8.05
N PRO A 104 -7.27 13.75 7.27
CA PRO A 104 -7.23 13.67 5.81
C PRO A 104 -6.38 12.50 5.31
N ILE A 105 -5.20 12.29 5.90
CA ILE A 105 -4.29 11.20 5.51
C ILE A 105 -4.89 9.83 5.84
N ARG A 106 -5.46 9.66 7.05
CA ARG A 106 -6.15 8.41 7.43
C ARG A 106 -7.27 8.05 6.46
N GLU A 107 -8.09 9.04 6.11
CA GLU A 107 -9.22 8.86 5.18
C GLU A 107 -8.74 8.52 3.77
N ALA A 108 -7.65 9.15 3.31
CA ALA A 108 -7.03 8.83 2.02
C ALA A 108 -6.53 7.38 1.99
N ILE A 109 -5.79 6.94 3.01
CA ILE A 109 -5.31 5.55 3.12
C ILE A 109 -6.49 4.56 3.14
N ALA A 110 -7.53 4.84 3.95
CA ALA A 110 -8.71 4.01 4.00
C ALA A 110 -9.45 3.93 2.65
N ARG A 111 -9.51 5.04 1.92
CA ARG A 111 -10.09 5.10 0.58
C ARG A 111 -9.30 4.25 -0.43
N GLU A 112 -7.96 4.32 -0.37
CA GLU A 112 -7.11 3.50 -1.24
C GLU A 112 -7.26 2.00 -0.95
N ILE A 113 -7.32 1.60 0.32
CA ILE A 113 -7.58 0.20 0.70
C ILE A 113 -8.92 -0.27 0.14
N ARG A 114 -9.99 0.54 0.27
CA ARG A 114 -11.30 0.22 -0.35
C ARG A 114 -11.20 0.10 -1.87
N GLY A 115 -10.40 0.96 -2.52
CA GLY A 115 -10.16 0.88 -3.95
C GLY A 115 -9.53 -0.45 -4.38
N PHE A 116 -8.56 -0.97 -3.62
CA PHE A 116 -7.99 -2.30 -3.88
C PHE A 116 -9.02 -3.43 -3.71
N VAL A 117 -9.93 -3.32 -2.74
CA VAL A 117 -11.04 -4.28 -2.56
C VAL A 117 -11.95 -4.29 -3.78
N VAL A 118 -12.37 -3.12 -4.26
CA VAL A 118 -13.24 -2.99 -5.44
C VAL A 118 -12.57 -3.55 -6.70
N ASP A 119 -11.29 -3.23 -6.90
CA ASP A 119 -10.53 -3.75 -8.05
C ASP A 119 -10.43 -5.28 -8.01
N LEU A 120 -10.14 -5.87 -6.84
CA LEU A 120 -10.03 -7.31 -6.68
C LEU A 120 -11.37 -8.03 -6.86
N ALA A 121 -12.46 -7.48 -6.30
CA ALA A 121 -13.81 -8.03 -6.47
C ALA A 121 -14.22 -8.02 -7.94
N ALA A 122 -13.92 -6.93 -8.67
CA ALA A 122 -14.17 -6.85 -10.11
C ALA A 122 -13.35 -7.87 -10.92
N ASP A 123 -12.16 -8.21 -10.47
CA ASP A 123 -11.36 -9.26 -11.10
C ASP A 123 -11.92 -10.65 -10.77
N PHE A 124 -12.37 -10.92 -9.55
CA PHE A 124 -13.05 -12.19 -9.23
C PHE A 124 -14.29 -12.45 -10.09
N ALA A 125 -15.09 -11.43 -10.35
CA ALA A 125 -16.28 -11.56 -11.21
C ALA A 125 -15.97 -12.08 -12.63
N LYS A 126 -14.72 -11.96 -13.10
CA LYS A 126 -14.30 -12.48 -14.41
C LYS A 126 -13.98 -13.98 -14.43
N PHE A 127 -13.87 -14.63 -13.26
CA PHE A 127 -13.57 -16.06 -13.17
C PHE A 127 -14.84 -16.90 -13.16
N PRO A 128 -14.90 -18.01 -13.94
CA PRO A 128 -16.07 -18.85 -14.03
C PRO A 128 -16.59 -19.36 -12.68
N HIS A 129 -15.70 -19.71 -11.75
CA HIS A 129 -16.06 -20.19 -10.42
C HIS A 129 -16.73 -19.14 -9.53
N TYR A 130 -16.43 -17.86 -9.74
CA TYR A 130 -16.93 -16.75 -8.93
C TYR A 130 -18.02 -15.93 -9.65
N SER A 131 -18.20 -16.13 -10.97
CA SER A 131 -19.13 -15.34 -11.80
C SER A 131 -20.60 -15.46 -11.39
N GLN A 132 -20.96 -16.53 -10.65
CA GLN A 132 -22.32 -16.77 -10.14
C GLN A 132 -22.54 -16.19 -8.74
N LEU A 133 -21.49 -15.71 -8.06
CA LEU A 133 -21.62 -15.14 -6.73
C LEU A 133 -22.21 -13.73 -6.80
N PRO A 134 -23.06 -13.35 -5.85
CA PRO A 134 -23.50 -11.97 -5.67
C PRO A 134 -22.31 -11.04 -5.52
N ARG A 135 -22.45 -9.80 -5.98
CA ARG A 135 -21.42 -8.78 -5.87
C ARG A 135 -20.95 -8.56 -4.43
N GLU A 136 -21.87 -8.62 -3.47
CA GLU A 136 -21.60 -8.46 -2.04
C GLU A 136 -20.65 -9.54 -1.51
N ASP A 137 -20.83 -10.79 -1.95
CA ASP A 137 -19.95 -11.89 -1.57
C ASP A 137 -18.56 -11.73 -2.17
N LEU A 138 -18.47 -11.27 -3.42
CA LEU A 138 -17.18 -10.97 -4.06
C LEU A 138 -16.43 -9.83 -3.34
N GLU A 139 -17.15 -8.79 -2.96
CA GLU A 139 -16.57 -7.66 -2.19
C GLU A 139 -16.13 -8.12 -0.79
N MET A 140 -16.90 -9.00 -0.15
CA MET A 140 -16.52 -9.59 1.15
C MET A 140 -15.26 -10.44 1.03
N LEU A 141 -15.17 -11.35 0.06
CA LEU A 141 -13.97 -12.16 -0.19
C LEU A 141 -12.74 -11.27 -0.49
N ALA A 142 -12.90 -10.30 -1.36
CA ALA A 142 -11.85 -9.35 -1.69
C ALA A 142 -11.40 -8.55 -0.46
N SER A 143 -12.33 -8.12 0.38
CA SER A 143 -12.06 -7.40 1.62
C SER A 143 -11.25 -8.24 2.60
N LEU A 144 -11.59 -9.51 2.79
CA LEU A 144 -10.83 -10.44 3.64
C LEU A 144 -9.37 -10.56 3.18
N LEU A 145 -9.15 -10.76 1.87
CA LEU A 145 -7.81 -10.90 1.31
C LEU A 145 -7.00 -9.62 1.42
N VAL A 146 -7.56 -8.49 1.02
CA VAL A 146 -6.86 -7.18 1.09
C VAL A 146 -6.52 -6.83 2.53
N ASN A 147 -7.45 -6.99 3.47
CA ASN A 147 -7.19 -6.70 4.88
C ASN A 147 -6.16 -7.66 5.50
N THR A 148 -6.12 -8.93 5.08
CA THR A 148 -5.07 -9.86 5.48
C THR A 148 -3.70 -9.38 5.02
N VAL A 149 -3.56 -8.97 3.76
CA VAL A 149 -2.30 -8.42 3.22
C VAL A 149 -1.88 -7.15 3.97
N VAL A 150 -2.82 -6.24 4.22
CA VAL A 150 -2.56 -4.99 4.97
C VAL A 150 -2.17 -5.28 6.42
N SER A 151 -2.75 -6.29 7.06
CA SER A 151 -2.41 -6.69 8.43
C SER A 151 -0.98 -7.25 8.53
N ILE A 152 -0.56 -8.03 7.54
CA ILE A 152 0.78 -8.63 7.50
C ILE A 152 1.86 -7.60 7.13
N LEU A 153 1.49 -6.49 6.51
CA LEU A 153 2.43 -5.47 6.06
C LEU A 153 3.29 -4.89 7.19
N GLY A 154 2.71 -4.73 8.40
CA GLY A 154 3.45 -4.30 9.57
C GLY A 154 4.58 -5.27 9.92
N ASP A 155 4.24 -6.55 10.05
CA ASP A 155 5.21 -7.62 10.37
C ASP A 155 6.30 -7.71 9.28
N LEU A 156 5.91 -7.59 8.00
CA LEU A 156 6.84 -7.59 6.87
C LEU A 156 7.86 -6.46 6.93
N LEU A 157 7.44 -5.28 7.34
CA LEU A 157 8.31 -4.11 7.44
C LEU A 157 9.29 -4.19 8.62
N GLU A 158 8.99 -4.96 9.65
CA GLU A 158 9.92 -5.23 10.77
C GLU A 158 11.02 -6.24 10.40
N LEU A 159 10.80 -7.09 9.38
CA LEU A 159 11.80 -8.04 8.93
C LEU A 159 12.91 -7.35 8.11
N PRO A 160 14.17 -7.83 8.16
CA PRO A 160 15.22 -7.37 7.26
C PRO A 160 14.84 -7.55 5.80
N ALA A 161 15.22 -6.59 4.94
CA ALA A 161 14.85 -6.59 3.52
C ALA A 161 15.30 -7.87 2.76
N ASP A 162 16.39 -8.51 3.22
CA ASP A 162 17.00 -9.68 2.60
C ASP A 162 16.56 -11.02 3.23
N HIS A 163 15.53 -11.02 4.09
CA HIS A 163 15.10 -12.24 4.76
C HIS A 163 14.39 -13.19 3.77
N PRO A 164 14.97 -14.36 3.45
CA PRO A 164 14.42 -15.28 2.44
C PRO A 164 13.04 -15.83 2.82
N ASP A 165 12.77 -15.93 4.12
CA ASP A 165 11.53 -16.50 4.66
C ASP A 165 10.33 -15.55 4.63
N ALA A 166 10.54 -14.24 4.46
CA ALA A 166 9.43 -13.27 4.43
C ALA A 166 8.48 -13.55 3.26
N LYS A 167 9.02 -13.91 2.10
CA LYS A 167 8.22 -14.28 0.91
C LYS A 167 7.50 -15.63 1.11
N GLY A 168 8.18 -16.60 1.70
CA GLY A 168 7.64 -17.93 1.98
C GLY A 168 6.52 -17.89 3.02
N ALA A 169 6.75 -17.24 4.16
CA ALA A 169 5.79 -17.16 5.26
C ALA A 169 4.49 -16.44 4.87
N ILE A 170 4.59 -15.34 4.10
CA ILE A 170 3.42 -14.59 3.64
C ILE A 170 2.67 -15.37 2.55
N SER A 171 3.38 -15.94 1.59
CA SER A 171 2.78 -16.79 0.56
C SER A 171 2.10 -18.00 1.19
N GLU A 172 2.71 -18.65 2.17
CA GLU A 172 2.15 -19.79 2.88
C GLU A 172 0.94 -19.39 3.73
N LYS A 173 1.00 -18.28 4.47
CA LYS A 173 -0.10 -17.77 5.29
C LYS A 173 -1.31 -17.40 4.43
N LEU A 174 -1.08 -16.71 3.30
CA LEU A 174 -2.13 -16.38 2.33
C LEU A 174 -2.69 -17.62 1.64
N THR A 175 -1.84 -18.56 1.24
CA THR A 175 -2.29 -19.81 0.59
C THR A 175 -3.07 -20.71 1.54
N LYS A 176 -2.71 -20.76 2.82
CA LYS A 176 -3.47 -21.51 3.84
C LYS A 176 -4.84 -20.91 4.15
N GLN A 177 -4.98 -19.58 4.06
CA GLN A 177 -6.27 -18.90 4.29
C GLN A 177 -7.21 -18.94 3.07
N MET A 178 -6.68 -19.30 1.89
CA MET A 178 -7.44 -19.42 0.65
C MET A 178 -7.87 -20.87 0.31
N ARG A 179 -7.50 -21.85 1.15
CA ARG A 179 -7.96 -23.25 1.08
C ARG A 179 -9.12 -23.47 2.04
#